data_56386081ac7dc398770e3996fafc175c
#
_entry.id   56386081ac7dc398770e3996fafc175c
#
_cell.length_a   1.000
_cell.length_b   1.000
_cell.length_c   1.000
_cell.angle_alpha   90.00
_cell.angle_beta   90.00
_cell.angle_gamma   90.00
#
_symmetry.space_group_name_H-M   'P 1'
#
loop_
_entity.id
_entity.type
_entity.pdbx_description
1 polymer ?
#
loop_
_entity_poly.entity_id
_entity_poly.type
_entity_poly.pdbx_seq_one_letter_code
_entity_poly.pdbx_strand_id
1 'polypeptide(L)'
;MCPPMLAAYFHTLSPFIVRFSDDVGIRWYGVSYIAGFLVAYLLLRALAARGLILIPKDRVGDALMWLVGCILLGGRLTYCLVYDKDHELLTHFSSTFPFWGVLEIHKGGMASHGGIIGAVVAAWRISRGFRDPRTGQIVGQASIWHI
;
A
#
# COMPACT_ATOMS: atom_id res chain seq x y z
N MET A 1 -35.50 -7.15 36.80
CA MET A 1 -34.94 -8.04 35.75
C MET A 1 -33.82 -7.28 35.08
N CYS A 2 -32.57 -7.61 35.39
CA CYS A 2 -31.42 -7.09 34.63
C CYS A 2 -31.40 -7.71 33.23
N PRO A 3 -31.21 -6.91 32.17
CA PRO A 3 -31.03 -7.47 30.85
C PRO A 3 -29.76 -8.34 30.83
N PRO A 4 -29.75 -9.45 30.10
CA PRO A 4 -28.55 -10.29 29.99
C PRO A 4 -27.41 -9.43 29.45
N MET A 5 -26.31 -9.36 30.20
CA MET A 5 -25.08 -8.73 29.73
C MET A 5 -24.66 -9.47 28.47
N LEU A 6 -24.77 -8.80 27.33
CA LEU A 6 -24.16 -9.28 26.10
C LEU A 6 -22.69 -9.52 26.41
N ALA A 7 -22.25 -10.78 26.35
CA ALA A 7 -20.87 -11.15 26.56
C ALA A 7 -20.01 -10.45 25.49
N ALA A 8 -19.41 -9.32 25.85
CA ALA A 8 -18.48 -8.66 24.98
C ALA A 8 -17.25 -9.57 24.82
N TYR A 9 -17.00 -10.05 23.62
CA TYR A 9 -15.79 -10.79 23.34
C TYR A 9 -14.59 -9.85 23.37
N PHE A 10 -13.80 -9.94 24.43
CA PHE A 10 -12.55 -9.22 24.55
C PHE A 10 -11.47 -9.95 23.74
N HIS A 11 -11.04 -9.34 22.68
CA HIS A 11 -9.99 -9.85 21.83
C HIS A 11 -8.63 -9.66 22.54
N THR A 12 -8.11 -10.75 23.11
CA THR A 12 -6.86 -10.75 23.90
C THR A 12 -5.61 -11.13 23.08
N LEU A 13 -5.72 -11.26 21.76
CA LEU A 13 -4.60 -11.62 20.90
C LEU A 13 -3.60 -10.47 20.80
N SER A 14 -2.32 -10.79 20.96
CA SER A 14 -1.23 -9.82 20.77
C SER A 14 -1.26 -9.29 19.34
N PRO A 15 -1.19 -7.96 19.12
CA PRO A 15 -1.08 -7.38 17.78
C PRO A 15 0.25 -7.69 17.09
N PHE A 16 1.23 -8.22 17.83
CA PHE A 16 2.55 -8.58 17.34
C PHE A 16 2.70 -10.09 17.17
N ILE A 17 3.27 -10.52 16.04
CA ILE A 17 3.74 -11.88 15.81
C ILE A 17 5.06 -12.10 16.54
N VAL A 18 6.02 -11.17 16.33
CA VAL A 18 7.32 -11.13 16.98
C VAL A 18 7.58 -9.71 17.45
N ARG A 19 7.99 -9.57 18.70
CA ARG A 19 8.36 -8.29 19.29
C ARG A 19 9.88 -8.26 19.46
N PHE A 20 10.53 -7.23 18.91
CA PHE A 20 11.97 -7.01 19.03
C PHE A 20 12.29 -5.97 20.11
N SER A 21 11.37 -5.01 20.35
CA SER A 21 11.44 -3.98 21.36
C SER A 21 10.02 -3.55 21.74
N ASP A 22 9.87 -2.67 22.73
CA ASP A 22 8.56 -2.22 23.22
C ASP A 22 7.70 -1.61 22.10
N ASP A 23 8.30 -0.89 21.14
CA ASP A 23 7.61 -0.24 20.04
C ASP A 23 7.86 -0.88 18.66
N VAL A 24 8.83 -1.80 18.55
CA VAL A 24 9.25 -2.37 17.27
C VAL A 24 8.97 -3.87 17.25
N GLY A 25 8.18 -4.31 16.28
CA GLY A 25 7.85 -5.71 16.08
C GLY A 25 7.09 -5.97 14.79
N ILE A 26 7.02 -7.23 14.40
CA ILE A 26 6.23 -7.67 13.25
C ILE A 26 4.78 -7.79 13.70
N ARG A 27 3.93 -6.93 13.14
CA ARG A 27 2.49 -6.94 13.43
C ARG A 27 1.76 -7.82 12.42
N TRP A 28 0.70 -8.51 12.85
CA TRP A 28 -0.19 -9.29 11.99
C TRP A 28 -0.71 -8.49 10.79
N TYR A 29 -1.03 -7.23 11.02
CA TYR A 29 -1.44 -6.28 10.00
C TYR A 29 -0.39 -6.14 8.87
N GLY A 30 0.89 -5.96 9.19
CA GLY A 30 1.96 -5.85 8.20
C GLY A 30 2.11 -7.13 7.36
N VAL A 31 2.01 -8.29 8.01
CA VAL A 31 2.10 -9.58 7.31
C VAL A 31 0.92 -9.79 6.37
N SER A 32 -0.29 -9.38 6.75
CA SER A 32 -1.47 -9.49 5.87
C SER A 32 -1.32 -8.62 4.61
N TYR A 33 -0.70 -7.43 4.72
CA TYR A 33 -0.38 -6.61 3.54
C TYR A 33 0.64 -7.28 2.61
N ILE A 34 1.73 -7.81 3.18
CA ILE A 34 2.75 -8.53 2.40
C ILE A 34 2.12 -9.72 1.68
N ALA A 35 1.29 -10.50 2.37
CA ALA A 35 0.57 -11.62 1.78
C ALA A 35 -0.37 -11.16 0.65
N GLY A 36 -1.11 -10.07 0.86
CA GLY A 36 -1.98 -9.48 -0.16
C GLY A 36 -1.21 -9.04 -1.41
N PHE A 37 -0.08 -8.38 -1.24
CA PHE A 37 0.77 -7.96 -2.35
C PHE A 37 1.40 -9.15 -3.10
N LEU A 38 1.79 -10.20 -2.37
CA LEU A 38 2.29 -11.42 -2.99
C LEU A 38 1.22 -12.10 -3.85
N VAL A 39 -0.01 -12.22 -3.32
CA VAL A 39 -1.15 -12.78 -4.07
C VAL A 39 -1.44 -11.94 -5.31
N ALA A 40 -1.46 -10.60 -5.17
CA ALA A 40 -1.65 -9.68 -6.30
C ALA A 40 -0.56 -9.86 -7.36
N TYR A 41 0.70 -9.99 -6.96
CA TYR A 41 1.81 -10.25 -7.87
C TYR A 41 1.64 -11.54 -8.65
N LEU A 42 1.34 -12.64 -7.95
CA LEU A 42 1.14 -13.95 -8.55
C LEU A 42 -0.04 -13.95 -9.53
N LEU A 43 -1.14 -13.30 -9.15
CA LEU A 43 -2.34 -13.16 -9.97
C LEU A 43 -2.03 -12.35 -11.25
N LEU A 44 -1.44 -11.16 -11.10
CA LEU A 44 -1.07 -10.32 -12.25
C LEU A 44 -0.10 -11.04 -13.19
N ARG A 45 0.86 -11.76 -12.63
CA ARG A 45 1.81 -12.55 -13.43
C ARG A 45 1.12 -13.69 -14.17
N ALA A 46 0.16 -14.36 -13.55
CA ALA A 46 -0.63 -15.42 -14.18
C ALA A 46 -1.52 -14.85 -15.30
N LEU A 47 -2.17 -13.72 -15.09
CA LEU A 47 -2.98 -13.03 -16.10
C LEU A 47 -2.14 -12.54 -17.28
N ALA A 48 -0.96 -11.95 -17.01
CA ALA A 48 -0.01 -11.57 -18.04
C ALA A 48 0.51 -12.77 -18.85
N ALA A 49 0.74 -13.91 -18.17
CA ALA A 49 1.15 -15.15 -18.82
C ALA A 49 0.11 -15.70 -19.80
N ARG A 50 -1.18 -15.46 -19.50
CA ARG A 50 -2.31 -15.88 -20.33
C ARG A 50 -2.69 -14.84 -21.39
N GLY A 51 -2.00 -13.71 -21.45
CA GLY A 51 -2.33 -12.61 -22.37
C GLY A 51 -3.66 -11.90 -22.05
N LEU A 52 -4.19 -12.06 -20.83
CA LEU A 52 -5.45 -11.45 -20.40
C LEU A 52 -5.29 -9.99 -19.96
N ILE A 53 -4.07 -9.53 -19.77
CA ILE A 53 -3.75 -8.13 -19.47
C ILE A 53 -2.63 -7.64 -20.39
N LEU A 54 -2.64 -6.34 -20.69
CA LEU A 54 -1.67 -5.70 -21.58
C LEU A 54 -0.28 -5.52 -20.97
N ILE A 55 -0.14 -5.74 -19.65
CA ILE A 55 1.14 -5.60 -18.96
C ILE A 55 2.03 -6.80 -19.32
N PRO A 56 3.23 -6.58 -19.90
CA PRO A 56 4.17 -7.67 -20.16
C PRO A 56 4.60 -8.35 -18.85
N LYS A 57 4.85 -9.66 -18.89
CA LYS A 57 5.26 -10.44 -17.72
C LYS A 57 6.46 -9.84 -16.99
N ASP A 58 7.42 -9.31 -17.75
CA ASP A 58 8.66 -8.73 -17.22
C ASP A 58 8.41 -7.40 -16.50
N ARG A 59 7.26 -6.76 -16.73
CA ARG A 59 6.87 -5.46 -16.16
C ARG A 59 5.83 -5.57 -15.04
N VAL A 60 5.39 -6.78 -14.73
CA VAL A 60 4.44 -6.98 -13.61
C VAL A 60 5.03 -6.52 -12.28
N GLY A 61 6.33 -6.75 -12.04
CA GLY A 61 7.00 -6.24 -10.85
C GLY A 61 6.99 -4.72 -10.76
N ASP A 62 7.31 -4.04 -11.87
CA ASP A 62 7.29 -2.57 -11.95
C ASP A 62 5.87 -2.02 -11.70
N ALA A 63 4.85 -2.66 -12.29
CA ALA A 63 3.45 -2.29 -12.07
C ALA A 63 3.04 -2.45 -10.61
N LEU A 64 3.42 -3.56 -9.97
CA LEU A 64 3.14 -3.79 -8.55
C LEU A 64 3.84 -2.75 -7.67
N MET A 65 5.11 -2.43 -7.94
CA MET A 65 5.85 -1.40 -7.18
C MET A 65 5.19 -0.03 -7.27
N TRP A 66 4.70 0.37 -8.46
CA TRP A 66 3.90 1.58 -8.61
C TRP A 66 2.61 1.51 -7.79
N LEU A 67 1.89 0.39 -7.84
CA LEU A 67 0.64 0.20 -7.11
C LEU A 67 0.86 0.31 -5.60
N VAL A 68 1.80 -0.46 -5.07
CA VAL A 68 2.13 -0.47 -3.63
C VAL A 68 2.60 0.90 -3.17
N GLY A 69 3.55 1.52 -3.91
CA GLY A 69 4.10 2.82 -3.57
C GLY A 69 3.03 3.91 -3.54
N CYS A 70 2.16 3.98 -4.56
CA CYS A 70 1.09 4.97 -4.59
C CYS A 70 0.02 4.74 -3.52
N ILE A 71 -0.34 3.49 -3.21
CA ILE A 71 -1.29 3.16 -2.12
C ILE A 71 -0.73 3.59 -0.77
N LEU A 72 0.51 3.24 -0.47
CA LEU A 72 1.15 3.57 0.80
C LEU A 72 1.33 5.09 0.94
N LEU A 73 1.87 5.75 -0.09
CA LEU A 73 2.04 7.21 -0.09
C LEU A 73 0.71 7.94 0.00
N GLY A 74 -0.27 7.53 -0.80
CA GLY A 74 -1.61 8.14 -0.80
C GLY A 74 -2.29 8.00 0.55
N GLY A 75 -2.26 6.79 1.14
CA GLY A 75 -2.83 6.53 2.46
C GLY A 75 -2.15 7.36 3.56
N ARG A 76 -0.83 7.48 3.50
CA ARG A 76 -0.06 8.23 4.47
C ARG A 76 -0.23 9.74 4.34
N LEU A 77 -0.12 10.27 3.11
CA LEU A 77 -0.33 11.70 2.85
C LEU A 77 -1.73 12.14 3.27
N THR A 78 -2.76 11.37 2.92
CA THR A 78 -4.14 11.70 3.33
C THR A 78 -4.29 11.64 4.84
N TYR A 79 -3.65 10.71 5.52
CA TYR A 79 -3.64 10.69 6.97
C TYR A 79 -3.02 11.96 7.56
N CYS A 80 -1.83 12.35 7.11
CA CYS A 80 -1.14 13.54 7.59
C CYS A 80 -1.88 14.85 7.25
N LEU A 81 -2.65 14.88 6.14
CA LEU A 81 -3.37 16.09 5.74
C LEU A 81 -4.74 16.24 6.40
N VAL A 82 -5.43 15.12 6.65
CA VAL A 82 -6.85 15.13 7.07
C VAL A 82 -7.01 14.79 8.55
N TYR A 83 -6.20 13.85 9.06
CA TYR A 83 -6.36 13.30 10.41
C TYR A 83 -5.35 13.86 11.41
N ASP A 84 -4.21 14.33 10.95
CA ASP A 84 -3.22 15.00 11.78
C ASP A 84 -3.58 16.50 11.87
N LYS A 85 -4.38 16.83 12.89
CA LYS A 85 -4.98 18.17 13.05
C LYS A 85 -3.96 19.29 13.19
N ASP A 86 -2.84 19.01 13.82
CA ASP A 86 -1.77 19.99 14.05
C ASP A 86 -0.71 19.96 12.95
N HIS A 87 -0.86 19.06 11.94
CA HIS A 87 0.10 18.82 10.87
C HIS A 87 1.53 18.59 11.37
N GLU A 88 1.65 18.06 12.60
CA GLU A 88 2.93 17.83 13.26
C GLU A 88 3.80 16.85 12.45
N LEU A 89 3.19 15.78 11.91
CA LEU A 89 3.90 14.79 11.09
C LEU A 89 4.44 15.35 9.77
N LEU A 90 3.81 16.39 9.21
CA LEU A 90 4.28 17.07 8.00
C LEU A 90 5.46 17.99 8.28
N THR A 91 5.48 18.62 9.45
CA THR A 91 6.47 19.61 9.86
C THR A 91 7.60 19.00 10.68
N HIS A 92 7.40 17.78 11.21
CA HIS A 92 8.39 17.12 12.06
C HIS A 92 9.54 16.55 11.24
N PHE A 93 10.71 17.19 11.35
CA PHE A 93 11.98 16.70 10.83
C PHE A 93 12.86 16.25 11.99
N SER A 94 13.27 14.99 11.96
CA SER A 94 14.18 14.40 12.96
C SER A 94 15.57 14.25 12.36
N SER A 95 16.61 14.35 13.19
CA SER A 95 17.99 14.01 12.79
C SER A 95 18.25 12.49 12.76
N THR A 96 17.32 11.68 13.25
CA THR A 96 17.38 10.20 13.22
C THR A 96 16.46 9.63 12.16
N PHE A 97 16.83 8.48 11.58
CA PHE A 97 15.98 7.79 10.59
C PHE A 97 14.66 7.27 11.21
N PRO A 98 13.52 7.45 10.53
CA PRO A 98 13.29 8.16 9.28
C PRO A 98 13.20 9.68 9.50
N PHE A 99 13.99 10.44 8.75
CA PHE A 99 14.22 11.88 8.92
C PHE A 99 12.97 12.77 8.83
N TRP A 100 11.85 12.23 8.39
CA TRP A 100 10.59 12.95 8.21
C TRP A 100 9.41 12.17 8.80
N GLY A 101 8.56 12.83 9.61
CA GLY A 101 7.42 12.21 10.29
C GLY A 101 6.43 11.50 9.36
N VAL A 102 6.30 11.95 8.10
CA VAL A 102 5.50 11.28 7.08
C VAL A 102 6.00 9.86 6.80
N LEU A 103 7.30 9.61 6.89
CA LEU A 103 7.91 8.30 6.64
C LEU A 103 7.84 7.34 7.84
N GLU A 104 7.37 7.81 8.99
CA GLU A 104 7.19 6.99 10.20
C GLU A 104 5.97 6.05 10.11
N ILE A 105 5.93 5.23 9.06
CA ILE A 105 4.82 4.29 8.79
C ILE A 105 4.67 3.26 9.93
N HIS A 106 5.75 2.95 10.62
CA HIS A 106 5.77 2.00 11.74
C HIS A 106 4.94 2.45 12.95
N LYS A 107 4.75 3.75 13.14
CA LYS A 107 3.90 4.33 14.18
C LYS A 107 2.39 4.20 13.87
N GLY A 108 2.03 3.75 12.65
CA GLY A 108 0.65 3.63 12.21
C GLY A 108 0.14 4.92 11.56
N GLY A 109 -1.18 4.99 11.35
CA GLY A 109 -1.83 6.15 10.72
C GLY A 109 -1.80 6.06 9.19
N MET A 110 -2.80 5.39 8.62
CA MET A 110 -3.04 5.31 7.18
C MET A 110 -4.53 5.50 6.90
N ALA A 111 -4.85 6.39 5.97
CA ALA A 111 -6.22 6.64 5.55
C ALA A 111 -6.58 5.76 4.34
N SER A 112 -7.64 4.96 4.46
CA SER A 112 -8.11 4.09 3.37
C SER A 112 -8.50 4.86 2.11
N HIS A 113 -9.13 6.02 2.27
CA HIS A 113 -9.48 6.90 1.16
C HIS A 113 -8.26 7.34 0.34
N GLY A 114 -7.16 7.69 1.03
CA GLY A 114 -5.89 8.02 0.38
C GLY A 114 -5.28 6.83 -0.36
N GLY A 115 -5.41 5.64 0.20
CA GLY A 115 -5.00 4.40 -0.46
C GLY A 115 -5.77 4.15 -1.76
N ILE A 116 -7.09 4.40 -1.78
CA ILE A 116 -7.92 4.29 -3.00
C ILE A 116 -7.47 5.31 -4.05
N ILE A 117 -7.28 6.56 -3.67
CA ILE A 117 -6.77 7.60 -4.58
C ILE A 117 -5.40 7.19 -5.13
N GLY A 118 -4.51 6.70 -4.27
CA GLY A 118 -3.20 6.18 -4.68
C GLY A 118 -3.30 5.03 -5.68
N ALA A 119 -4.23 4.10 -5.49
CA ALA A 119 -4.48 3.01 -6.43
C ALA A 119 -4.95 3.52 -7.81
N VAL A 120 -5.83 4.52 -7.84
CA VAL A 120 -6.29 5.15 -9.10
C VAL A 120 -5.12 5.82 -9.82
N VAL A 121 -4.29 6.57 -9.10
CA VAL A 121 -3.08 7.22 -9.66
C VAL A 121 -2.11 6.17 -10.22
N ALA A 122 -1.90 5.07 -9.49
CA ALA A 122 -1.06 3.98 -9.96
C ALA A 122 -1.63 3.33 -11.23
N ALA A 123 -2.93 3.03 -11.25
CA ALA A 123 -3.60 2.46 -12.42
C ALA A 123 -3.47 3.37 -13.64
N TRP A 124 -3.69 4.67 -13.47
CA TRP A 124 -3.48 5.68 -14.52
C TRP A 124 -2.02 5.72 -14.99
N ARG A 125 -1.04 5.66 -14.08
CA ARG A 125 0.38 5.62 -14.44
C ARG A 125 0.73 4.35 -15.21
N ILE A 126 0.22 3.20 -14.76
CA ILE A 126 0.46 1.89 -15.41
C ILE A 126 -0.17 1.84 -16.79
N SER A 127 -1.37 2.42 -16.98
CA SER A 127 -2.07 2.44 -18.28
C SER A 127 -1.28 3.18 -19.37
N ARG A 128 -0.39 4.10 -19.00
CA ARG A 128 0.51 4.77 -19.94
C ARG A 128 1.63 3.91 -20.47
N GLY A 129 1.74 2.69 -19.97
CA GLY A 129 2.77 1.72 -20.36
C GLY A 129 4.12 1.98 -19.72
N PHE A 130 5.04 1.09 -20.02
CA PHE A 130 6.42 1.09 -19.53
C PHE A 130 7.39 1.25 -20.70
N ARG A 131 8.40 2.10 -20.52
CA ARG A 131 9.45 2.25 -21.51
C ARG A 131 10.40 1.07 -21.43
N ASP A 132 10.59 0.35 -22.53
CA ASP A 132 11.58 -0.70 -22.63
C ASP A 132 12.98 -0.06 -22.69
N PRO A 133 13.91 -0.36 -21.76
CA PRO A 133 15.25 0.22 -21.76
C PRO A 133 16.11 -0.25 -22.93
N ARG A 134 15.75 -1.36 -23.58
CA ARG A 134 16.51 -1.91 -24.70
C ARG A 134 16.11 -1.32 -26.05
N THR A 135 14.80 -1.15 -26.26
CA THR A 135 14.24 -0.69 -27.53
C THR A 135 13.77 0.76 -27.49
N GLY A 136 13.62 1.36 -26.29
CA GLY A 136 13.07 2.69 -26.09
C GLY A 136 11.57 2.79 -26.37
N GLN A 137 10.94 1.72 -26.81
CA GLN A 137 9.50 1.68 -27.13
C GLN A 137 8.65 1.59 -25.88
N ILE A 138 7.41 2.11 -25.97
CA ILE A 138 6.43 1.99 -24.87
C ILE A 138 5.70 0.67 -25.05
N VAL A 139 5.78 -0.21 -24.04
CA VAL A 139 5.10 -1.51 -24.01
C VAL A 139 4.01 -1.52 -22.93
N GLY A 140 2.94 -2.27 -23.16
CA GLY A 140 1.85 -2.42 -22.21
C GLY A 140 0.96 -1.17 -22.07
N GLN A 141 0.94 -0.29 -23.08
CA GLN A 141 0.05 0.87 -23.07
C GLN A 141 -1.39 0.42 -23.27
N ALA A 142 -2.27 0.78 -22.34
CA ALA A 142 -3.70 0.57 -22.42
C ALA A 142 -4.40 1.92 -22.56
N SER A 143 -5.34 2.03 -23.49
CA SER A 143 -6.24 3.18 -23.54
C SER A 143 -7.34 2.96 -22.49
N ILE A 144 -7.48 3.91 -21.56
CA ILE A 144 -8.51 3.87 -20.51
C ILE A 144 -9.93 3.99 -21.13
N TRP A 145 -10.02 4.37 -22.39
CA TRP A 145 -11.28 4.58 -23.11
C TRP A 145 -11.76 3.34 -23.91
N HIS A 146 -11.06 2.22 -23.79
CA HIS A 146 -11.41 0.96 -24.46
C HIS A 146 -11.76 -0.17 -23.50
N ILE A 147 -12.21 0.16 -22.27
CA ILE A 147 -12.80 -0.78 -21.32
C ILE A 147 -14.31 -0.61 -21.31
#